data_657dd8dab45fea3bab832568188193ea
#
_entry.id   657dd8dab45fea3bab832568188193ea
#
_cell.length_a   1.000
_cell.length_b   1.000
_cell.length_c   1.000
_cell.angle_alpha   90.00
_cell.angle_beta   90.00
_cell.angle_gamma   90.00
#
_symmetry.space_group_name_H-M   'P 1'
#
loop_
_entity.id
_entity.type
_entity.pdbx_description
1 polymer ?
#
loop_
_entity_poly.entity_id
_entity_poly.type
_entity_poly.pdbx_seq_one_letter_code
_entity_poly.pdbx_strand_id
1 'polypeptide(L)'
;DTGTGVQLDGNNTLDNTTLAGNASEGTGIDIDGPLTNKGNSTVDGKATDGDGVQLNGAISGGTVNGSSDTGSGIKVDGDSELDNATLNGNSPDGKGIEIVANLTGNHGSAVHGETAEGSGVDIGQNATLTGGGTNDLLAVTGNASGDTGTGVQLDGNNTLDNTTLAGNANDGHGLEVTGPVSSTGNTTINGNTVGDGYGVHIDGPMSGGLVNGNSANNHGIYLNAYAAINNITLGGNAGLGKPLMFIALPENIGSNVTINGKPIDKNSVGGRTNSGSTLISTSAPTPTSAPTSLLTPILISGENTILEQITQPQEISKHGLLMMKRNQILSSLDEQILPPLVVTESERDIAANISVVVCIPEGETTESGPCDTHILGKWKPLTQTAKQK
;
A
#
# COMPACT_ATOMS: atom_id res chain seq x y z
N ASP A 1 2.87 13.99 32.93
CA ASP A 1 3.32 12.91 33.84
C ASP A 1 3.58 11.64 33.02
N THR A 2 4.79 11.09 33.12
CA THR A 2 5.26 9.86 32.45
C THR A 2 4.71 8.57 33.09
N GLY A 3 3.67 8.65 33.92
CA GLY A 3 3.11 7.51 34.62
C GLY A 3 2.06 6.73 33.86
N THR A 4 1.75 5.53 34.35
CA THR A 4 0.65 4.69 33.86
C THR A 4 -0.65 5.11 34.53
N GLY A 5 -1.72 5.33 33.75
CA GLY A 5 -3.02 5.68 34.27
C GLY A 5 -3.65 4.55 35.09
N VAL A 6 -3.65 3.33 34.57
CA VAL A 6 -4.08 2.11 35.26
C VAL A 6 -3.12 0.97 34.88
N GLN A 7 -2.70 0.21 35.90
CA GLN A 7 -1.91 -1.01 35.70
C GLN A 7 -2.68 -2.23 36.21
N LEU A 8 -2.73 -3.27 35.36
CA LEU A 8 -3.33 -4.55 35.66
C LEU A 8 -2.28 -5.66 35.63
N ASP A 9 -1.80 -6.05 36.81
CA ASP A 9 -0.84 -7.13 36.95
C ASP A 9 -1.52 -8.47 37.24
N GLY A 10 -1.06 -9.55 36.59
CA GLY A 10 -1.56 -10.91 36.84
C GLY A 10 -2.99 -11.14 36.35
N ASN A 11 -3.69 -12.08 36.94
CA ASN A 11 -5.03 -12.51 36.49
C ASN A 11 -6.12 -11.52 36.93
N ASN A 12 -6.73 -10.84 36.03
CA ASN A 12 -7.79 -9.87 36.26
C ASN A 12 -9.12 -10.29 35.63
N THR A 13 -10.22 -9.89 36.23
CA THR A 13 -11.57 -10.09 35.69
C THR A 13 -12.38 -8.83 35.81
N LEU A 14 -12.97 -8.40 34.70
CA LEU A 14 -13.97 -7.33 34.66
C LEU A 14 -15.34 -7.99 34.38
N ASP A 15 -16.36 -7.59 35.12
CA ASP A 15 -17.73 -8.09 34.91
C ASP A 15 -18.70 -6.90 34.85
N ASN A 16 -19.28 -6.69 33.66
CA ASN A 16 -20.16 -5.57 33.34
C ASN A 16 -19.56 -4.20 33.78
N THR A 17 -18.28 -4.03 33.56
CA THR A 17 -17.48 -2.90 34.03
C THR A 17 -16.72 -2.23 32.89
N THR A 18 -16.67 -0.90 32.91
CA THR A 18 -15.74 -0.14 32.05
C THR A 18 -14.53 0.26 32.91
N LEU A 19 -13.34 -0.13 32.47
CA LEU A 19 -12.08 0.30 33.03
C LEU A 19 -11.51 1.42 32.16
N ALA A 20 -11.23 2.59 32.74
CA ALA A 20 -10.66 3.72 32.01
C ALA A 20 -9.35 4.18 32.64
N GLY A 21 -8.32 4.38 31.82
CA GLY A 21 -7.02 4.90 32.24
C GLY A 21 -6.55 6.01 31.29
N ASN A 22 -5.96 7.06 31.86
CA ASN A 22 -5.46 8.20 31.11
C ASN A 22 -4.03 8.55 31.54
N ALA A 23 -3.18 8.86 30.54
CA ALA A 23 -1.84 9.39 30.76
C ALA A 23 -1.56 10.54 29.77
N SER A 24 -0.60 11.41 30.09
CA SER A 24 -0.12 12.42 29.13
C SER A 24 1.06 11.89 28.31
N GLU A 25 2.12 11.42 28.98
CA GLU A 25 3.37 10.99 28.36
C GLU A 25 3.70 9.50 28.61
N GLY A 26 2.83 8.79 29.27
CA GLY A 26 3.00 7.37 29.60
C GLY A 26 1.89 6.54 28.99
N THR A 27 1.63 5.38 29.58
CA THR A 27 0.62 4.45 29.10
C THR A 27 -0.73 4.70 29.77
N GLY A 28 -1.81 4.83 29.00
CA GLY A 28 -3.15 4.97 29.53
C GLY A 28 -3.53 3.78 30.40
N ILE A 29 -3.47 2.58 29.86
CA ILE A 29 -3.67 1.31 30.58
C ILE A 29 -2.56 0.33 30.20
N ASP A 30 -1.92 -0.24 31.22
CA ASP A 30 -0.94 -1.31 31.06
C ASP A 30 -1.55 -2.62 31.58
N ILE A 31 -1.59 -3.63 30.70
CA ILE A 31 -2.13 -4.96 31.00
C ILE A 31 -0.98 -5.97 30.93
N ASP A 32 -0.47 -6.35 32.09
CA ASP A 32 0.58 -7.37 32.24
C ASP A 32 0.01 -8.65 32.87
N GLY A 33 -0.56 -9.49 32.02
CA GLY A 33 -1.15 -10.75 32.39
C GLY A 33 -2.57 -10.96 31.84
N PRO A 34 -3.17 -12.13 32.13
CA PRO A 34 -4.49 -12.47 31.62
C PRO A 34 -5.61 -11.55 32.12
N LEU A 35 -6.43 -11.06 31.19
CA LEU A 35 -7.65 -10.30 31.47
C LEU A 35 -8.87 -11.02 30.91
N THR A 36 -9.84 -11.31 31.78
CA THR A 36 -11.14 -11.85 31.38
C THR A 36 -12.22 -10.80 31.47
N ASN A 37 -12.81 -10.45 30.33
CA ASN A 37 -13.94 -9.54 30.24
C ASN A 37 -15.26 -10.32 30.17
N LYS A 38 -16.16 -10.08 31.08
CA LYS A 38 -17.49 -10.70 31.14
C LYS A 38 -18.60 -9.69 30.94
N GLY A 39 -19.69 -10.14 30.35
CA GLY A 39 -20.83 -9.27 30.06
C GLY A 39 -20.46 -8.16 29.08
N ASN A 40 -20.82 -6.93 29.39
CA ASN A 40 -20.50 -5.76 28.56
C ASN A 40 -19.26 -5.01 29.07
N SER A 41 -18.21 -5.74 29.45
CA SER A 41 -16.98 -5.10 29.94
C SER A 41 -16.18 -4.50 28.80
N THR A 42 -15.63 -3.30 29.03
CA THR A 42 -14.73 -2.60 28.13
C THR A 42 -13.50 -2.10 28.88
N VAL A 43 -12.40 -1.98 28.13
CA VAL A 43 -11.15 -1.33 28.58
C VAL A 43 -10.89 -0.14 27.67
N ASP A 44 -10.76 1.06 28.25
CA ASP A 44 -10.60 2.31 27.51
C ASP A 44 -9.34 3.03 27.98
N GLY A 45 -8.22 2.88 27.27
CA GLY A 45 -6.94 3.52 27.55
C GLY A 45 -6.70 4.74 26.66
N LYS A 46 -6.21 5.82 27.25
CA LYS A 46 -5.88 7.03 26.51
C LYS A 46 -4.53 7.61 26.92
N ALA A 47 -3.73 7.97 25.91
CA ALA A 47 -2.49 8.75 26.08
C ALA A 47 -2.46 9.95 25.14
N THR A 48 -1.56 10.92 25.38
CA THR A 48 -1.21 11.96 24.40
C THR A 48 0.05 11.55 23.63
N ASP A 49 1.16 11.34 24.33
CA ASP A 49 2.46 11.05 23.74
C ASP A 49 2.95 9.61 23.98
N GLY A 50 2.21 8.80 24.71
CA GLY A 50 2.53 7.40 24.96
C GLY A 50 1.50 6.47 24.32
N ASP A 51 1.44 5.23 24.79
CA ASP A 51 0.50 4.25 24.27
C ASP A 51 -0.86 4.34 25.01
N GLY A 52 -1.98 4.32 24.27
CA GLY A 52 -3.30 4.27 24.87
C GLY A 52 -3.46 3.03 25.74
N VAL A 53 -3.17 1.85 25.20
CA VAL A 53 -3.11 0.57 25.91
C VAL A 53 -1.83 -0.17 25.52
N GLN A 54 -1.11 -0.66 26.51
CA GLN A 54 -0.03 -1.63 26.36
C GLN A 54 -0.54 -3.00 26.77
N LEU A 55 -0.27 -4.03 25.95
CA LEU A 55 -0.80 -5.37 26.15
C LEU A 55 0.33 -6.41 26.13
N ASN A 56 0.46 -7.12 27.24
CA ASN A 56 1.34 -8.27 27.42
C ASN A 56 0.58 -9.39 28.16
N GLY A 57 -0.23 -10.16 27.42
CA GLY A 57 -0.98 -11.26 28.00
C GLY A 57 -2.27 -11.60 27.26
N ALA A 58 -3.02 -12.55 27.77
CA ALA A 58 -4.24 -13.02 27.17
C ALA A 58 -5.45 -12.14 27.48
N ILE A 59 -6.28 -11.87 26.46
CA ILE A 59 -7.57 -11.19 26.61
C ILE A 59 -8.68 -12.17 26.24
N SER A 60 -9.56 -12.47 27.18
CA SER A 60 -10.74 -13.31 26.93
C SER A 60 -12.02 -12.47 27.00
N GLY A 61 -12.70 -12.36 25.89
CA GLY A 61 -13.95 -11.62 25.71
C GLY A 61 -13.82 -10.10 25.68
N GLY A 62 -14.89 -9.43 25.31
CA GLY A 62 -15.05 -7.98 25.38
C GLY A 62 -14.23 -7.18 24.36
N THR A 63 -14.09 -5.88 24.66
CA THR A 63 -13.42 -4.92 23.79
C THR A 63 -12.36 -4.15 24.57
N VAL A 64 -11.20 -3.99 23.96
CA VAL A 64 -10.12 -3.13 24.42
C VAL A 64 -9.97 -1.99 23.41
N ASN A 65 -10.16 -0.77 23.88
CA ASN A 65 -9.98 0.44 23.09
C ASN A 65 -8.75 1.19 23.59
N GLY A 66 -7.87 1.54 22.69
CA GLY A 66 -6.70 2.38 22.96
C GLY A 66 -6.68 3.59 22.06
N SER A 67 -6.37 4.75 22.61
CA SER A 67 -6.16 5.96 21.81
C SER A 67 -4.92 6.72 22.25
N SER A 68 -4.17 7.21 21.26
CA SER A 68 -3.02 8.09 21.47
C SER A 68 -3.03 9.19 20.43
N ASP A 69 -2.46 10.36 20.72
CA ASP A 69 -2.31 11.39 19.69
C ASP A 69 -1.08 11.08 18.79
N THR A 70 0.07 10.72 19.39
CA THR A 70 1.34 10.50 18.67
C THR A 70 1.95 9.12 18.86
N GLY A 71 1.64 8.40 19.94
CA GLY A 71 2.09 7.02 20.17
C GLY A 71 1.21 5.98 19.49
N SER A 72 1.16 4.79 20.03
CA SER A 72 0.26 3.75 19.54
C SER A 72 -1.09 3.82 20.26
N GLY A 73 -2.21 3.71 19.51
CA GLY A 73 -3.50 3.51 20.16
C GLY A 73 -3.45 2.27 21.07
N ILE A 74 -3.04 1.12 20.53
CA ILE A 74 -2.72 -0.09 21.29
C ILE A 74 -1.35 -0.59 20.87
N LYS A 75 -0.53 -0.98 21.84
CA LYS A 75 0.73 -1.69 21.61
C LYS A 75 0.67 -3.09 22.21
N VAL A 76 0.87 -4.09 21.36
CA VAL A 76 1.06 -5.49 21.76
C VAL A 76 2.55 -5.75 21.83
N ASP A 77 3.16 -5.68 23.00
CA ASP A 77 4.60 -5.79 23.20
C ASP A 77 5.06 -7.09 23.86
N GLY A 78 4.13 -7.90 24.33
CA GLY A 78 4.34 -9.27 24.79
C GLY A 78 3.49 -10.28 24.03
N ASP A 79 3.90 -11.55 24.07
CA ASP A 79 3.14 -12.65 23.47
C ASP A 79 1.73 -12.68 24.05
N SER A 80 0.75 -12.49 23.17
CA SER A 80 -0.65 -12.28 23.59
C SER A 80 -1.60 -13.24 22.88
N GLU A 81 -2.69 -13.56 23.56
CA GLU A 81 -3.77 -14.40 23.04
C GLU A 81 -5.10 -13.65 23.15
N LEU A 82 -5.86 -13.60 22.08
CA LEU A 82 -7.21 -13.07 22.04
C LEU A 82 -8.19 -14.23 21.90
N ASP A 83 -9.15 -14.32 22.80
CA ASP A 83 -10.22 -15.30 22.75
C ASP A 83 -11.59 -14.62 22.73
N ASN A 84 -12.25 -14.58 21.56
CA ASN A 84 -13.49 -13.82 21.38
C ASN A 84 -13.35 -12.35 21.82
N ALA A 85 -12.23 -11.73 21.55
CA ALA A 85 -11.89 -10.37 21.95
C ALA A 85 -11.63 -9.46 20.76
N THR A 86 -11.90 -8.16 20.93
CA THR A 86 -11.64 -7.14 19.92
C THR A 86 -10.69 -6.07 20.45
N LEU A 87 -9.63 -5.77 19.69
CA LEU A 87 -8.74 -4.65 19.93
C LEU A 87 -9.08 -3.52 18.95
N ASN A 88 -9.34 -2.32 19.44
CA ASN A 88 -9.52 -1.12 18.63
C ASN A 88 -8.49 -0.06 19.03
N GLY A 89 -7.55 0.23 18.16
CA GLY A 89 -6.52 1.23 18.38
C GLY A 89 -6.69 2.43 17.44
N ASN A 90 -6.55 3.63 17.98
CA ASN A 90 -6.60 4.86 17.19
C ASN A 90 -5.43 5.78 17.55
N SER A 91 -4.74 6.28 16.53
CA SER A 91 -3.71 7.30 16.70
C SER A 91 -3.60 8.15 15.45
N PRO A 92 -4.02 9.43 15.48
CA PRO A 92 -3.98 10.28 14.28
C PRO A 92 -2.58 10.40 13.67
N ASP A 93 -1.56 10.65 14.49
CA ASP A 93 -0.19 10.90 14.02
C ASP A 93 0.78 9.72 14.24
N GLY A 94 0.33 8.68 14.93
CA GLY A 94 1.12 7.49 15.24
C GLY A 94 0.55 6.22 14.60
N LYS A 95 0.63 5.12 15.33
CA LYS A 95 0.12 3.83 14.90
C LYS A 95 -1.23 3.56 15.55
N GLY A 96 -2.23 3.20 14.76
CA GLY A 96 -3.48 2.73 15.35
C GLY A 96 -3.23 1.56 16.30
N ILE A 97 -2.62 0.48 15.77
CA ILE A 97 -2.13 -0.64 16.58
C ILE A 97 -0.70 -1.00 16.15
N GLU A 98 0.18 -1.20 17.13
CA GLU A 98 1.52 -1.72 16.94
C GLU A 98 1.62 -3.14 17.54
N ILE A 99 2.08 -4.11 16.74
CA ILE A 99 2.26 -5.50 17.17
C ILE A 99 3.74 -5.86 17.02
N VAL A 100 4.48 -5.89 18.12
CA VAL A 100 5.92 -6.21 18.13
C VAL A 100 6.23 -7.60 18.68
N ALA A 101 5.21 -8.35 19.07
CA ALA A 101 5.29 -9.69 19.63
C ALA A 101 4.34 -10.67 18.91
N ASN A 102 4.25 -11.91 19.36
CA ASN A 102 3.33 -12.88 18.79
C ASN A 102 1.89 -12.62 19.24
N LEU A 103 0.95 -12.76 18.31
CA LEU A 103 -0.47 -12.58 18.59
C LEU A 103 -1.27 -13.77 18.05
N THR A 104 -1.97 -14.49 18.94
CA THR A 104 -2.89 -15.56 18.58
C THR A 104 -4.33 -15.07 18.76
N GLY A 105 -5.19 -15.30 17.78
CA GLY A 105 -6.60 -14.93 17.85
C GLY A 105 -7.50 -16.14 17.64
N ASN A 106 -8.38 -16.40 18.59
CA ASN A 106 -9.32 -17.51 18.58
C ASN A 106 -10.78 -17.01 18.63
N HIS A 107 -11.70 -17.82 18.20
CA HIS A 107 -13.16 -17.62 18.32
C HIS A 107 -13.65 -16.29 17.76
N GLY A 108 -13.14 -15.92 16.57
CA GLY A 108 -13.55 -14.70 15.88
C GLY A 108 -12.94 -13.42 16.44
N SER A 109 -11.79 -13.50 17.06
CA SER A 109 -11.05 -12.32 17.55
C SER A 109 -10.64 -11.40 16.42
N ALA A 110 -10.63 -10.09 16.70
CA ALA A 110 -10.36 -9.06 15.70
C ALA A 110 -9.45 -7.94 16.24
N VAL A 111 -8.68 -7.36 15.32
CA VAL A 111 -7.76 -6.25 15.54
C VAL A 111 -8.09 -5.15 14.54
N HIS A 112 -8.41 -3.95 15.01
CA HIS A 112 -8.76 -2.79 14.18
C HIS A 112 -7.91 -1.59 14.57
N GLY A 113 -7.03 -1.15 13.67
CA GLY A 113 -6.20 0.02 13.86
C GLY A 113 -6.60 1.17 12.92
N GLU A 114 -6.66 2.38 13.44
CA GLU A 114 -6.99 3.59 12.71
C GLU A 114 -5.90 4.66 12.90
N THR A 115 -5.53 5.32 11.82
CA THR A 115 -4.60 6.45 11.81
C THR A 115 -4.99 7.48 10.76
N ALA A 116 -4.47 8.70 10.85
CA ALA A 116 -4.46 9.58 9.71
C ALA A 116 -3.17 9.40 8.90
N GLU A 117 -1.99 9.66 9.49
CA GLU A 117 -0.74 9.76 8.76
C GLU A 117 0.24 8.60 8.98
N GLY A 118 0.06 7.79 10.03
CA GLY A 118 0.94 6.66 10.34
C GLY A 118 0.50 5.35 9.69
N SER A 119 0.64 4.25 10.45
CA SER A 119 0.12 2.94 10.05
C SER A 119 -1.14 2.61 10.84
N GLY A 120 -2.23 2.22 10.15
CA GLY A 120 -3.43 1.71 10.84
C GLY A 120 -3.06 0.55 11.74
N VAL A 121 -2.40 -0.48 11.19
CA VAL A 121 -1.74 -1.55 11.96
C VAL A 121 -0.31 -1.69 11.48
N ASP A 122 0.63 -1.66 12.41
CA ASP A 122 2.05 -1.93 12.18
C ASP A 122 2.44 -3.26 12.82
N ILE A 123 2.90 -4.20 12.01
CA ILE A 123 3.37 -5.51 12.44
C ILE A 123 4.90 -5.50 12.36
N GLY A 124 5.52 -5.34 13.52
CA GLY A 124 6.96 -5.22 13.68
C GLY A 124 7.73 -6.50 13.33
N GLN A 125 9.03 -6.43 13.50
CA GLN A 125 9.93 -7.53 13.10
C GLN A 125 9.73 -8.80 13.95
N ASN A 126 9.75 -9.94 13.28
CA ASN A 126 9.68 -11.28 13.87
C ASN A 126 8.36 -11.61 14.58
N ALA A 127 7.29 -10.87 14.32
CA ALA A 127 5.99 -11.18 14.86
C ALA A 127 5.36 -12.41 14.17
N THR A 128 4.67 -13.22 14.95
CA THR A 128 3.85 -14.33 14.45
C THR A 128 2.39 -14.04 14.77
N LEU A 129 1.56 -13.97 13.72
CA LEU A 129 0.11 -13.83 13.85
C LEU A 129 -0.56 -15.17 13.51
N THR A 130 -1.35 -15.69 14.42
CA THR A 130 -1.97 -17.01 14.27
C THR A 130 -3.47 -16.94 14.56
N GLY A 131 -4.29 -17.42 13.65
CA GLY A 131 -5.72 -17.68 13.90
C GLY A 131 -5.96 -19.07 14.52
N GLY A 132 -7.10 -19.28 15.13
CA GLY A 132 -7.47 -20.54 15.81
C GLY A 132 -7.60 -21.75 14.87
N GLY A 133 -7.62 -21.54 13.56
CA GLY A 133 -7.67 -22.60 12.56
C GLY A 133 -8.27 -22.12 11.23
N THR A 134 -8.46 -23.05 10.30
CA THR A 134 -8.91 -22.74 8.93
C THR A 134 -10.29 -22.09 8.83
N ASN A 135 -11.12 -22.24 9.84
CA ASN A 135 -12.46 -21.64 9.94
C ASN A 135 -12.55 -20.60 11.06
N ASP A 136 -11.45 -20.31 11.72
CA ASP A 136 -11.35 -19.36 12.83
C ASP A 136 -10.10 -18.51 12.58
N LEU A 137 -10.25 -17.55 11.67
CA LEU A 137 -9.16 -16.70 11.22
C LEU A 137 -9.00 -15.50 12.18
N LEU A 138 -7.77 -15.16 12.52
CA LEU A 138 -7.49 -13.85 13.12
C LEU A 138 -7.69 -12.76 12.07
N ALA A 139 -8.64 -11.85 12.32
CA ALA A 139 -8.92 -10.72 11.45
C ALA A 139 -8.16 -9.47 11.91
N VAL A 140 -7.31 -8.93 11.04
CA VAL A 140 -6.55 -7.70 11.28
C VAL A 140 -6.91 -6.68 10.21
N THR A 141 -7.41 -5.51 10.64
CA THR A 141 -7.77 -4.42 9.73
C THR A 141 -7.06 -3.14 10.14
N GLY A 142 -6.35 -2.53 9.21
CA GLY A 142 -5.72 -1.24 9.37
C GLY A 142 -6.28 -0.21 8.39
N ASN A 143 -6.64 0.96 8.91
CA ASN A 143 -7.18 2.06 8.11
C ASN A 143 -6.30 3.31 8.28
N ALA A 144 -5.91 3.92 7.16
CA ALA A 144 -5.23 5.19 7.12
C ALA A 144 -6.05 6.19 6.30
N SER A 145 -6.42 7.32 6.92
CA SER A 145 -7.33 8.30 6.33
C SER A 145 -6.66 9.53 5.74
N GLY A 146 -5.38 9.75 6.04
CA GLY A 146 -4.59 10.87 5.50
C GLY A 146 -3.90 10.56 4.18
N ASP A 147 -3.04 11.49 3.76
CA ASP A 147 -2.42 11.46 2.42
C ASP A 147 -1.21 10.50 2.34
N THR A 148 -0.56 10.19 3.45
CA THR A 148 0.68 9.39 3.49
C THR A 148 0.57 8.09 4.28
N GLY A 149 -0.50 7.90 5.04
CA GLY A 149 -0.65 6.76 5.94
C GLY A 149 -0.77 5.42 5.22
N THR A 150 -0.30 4.36 5.84
CA THR A 150 -0.41 2.98 5.37
C THR A 150 -1.49 2.23 6.14
N GLY A 151 -2.39 1.52 5.44
CA GLY A 151 -3.41 0.73 6.12
C GLY A 151 -2.79 -0.32 7.04
N VAL A 152 -2.03 -1.28 6.49
CA VAL A 152 -1.27 -2.28 7.25
C VAL A 152 0.17 -2.31 6.77
N GLN A 153 1.12 -2.23 7.70
CA GLN A 153 2.56 -2.37 7.45
C GLN A 153 3.09 -3.67 8.06
N LEU A 154 3.94 -4.38 7.32
CA LEU A 154 4.64 -5.59 7.76
C LEU A 154 6.15 -5.37 7.67
N ASP A 155 6.80 -5.29 8.82
CA ASP A 155 8.23 -5.04 8.92
C ASP A 155 9.01 -6.30 9.34
N GLY A 156 10.02 -6.67 8.55
CA GLY A 156 10.93 -7.76 8.91
C GLY A 156 10.36 -9.16 8.70
N ASN A 157 10.85 -10.13 9.47
CA ASN A 157 10.51 -11.55 9.32
C ASN A 157 9.17 -11.86 10.02
N ASN A 158 8.07 -11.80 9.31
CA ASN A 158 6.77 -12.09 9.89
C ASN A 158 6.22 -13.47 9.44
N THR A 159 5.52 -14.13 10.33
CA THR A 159 4.80 -15.36 10.05
C THR A 159 3.31 -15.13 10.23
N LEU A 160 2.52 -15.50 9.23
CA LEU A 160 1.07 -15.39 9.24
C LEU A 160 0.48 -16.79 9.05
N ASP A 161 -0.34 -17.24 9.98
CA ASP A 161 -1.03 -18.52 9.89
C ASP A 161 -2.53 -18.36 10.14
N ASN A 162 -3.36 -18.78 9.20
CA ASN A 162 -4.81 -18.63 9.31
C ASN A 162 -5.25 -17.20 9.66
N THR A 163 -4.68 -16.21 8.97
CA THR A 163 -4.86 -14.79 9.27
C THR A 163 -5.42 -14.05 8.05
N THR A 164 -6.34 -13.13 8.28
CA THR A 164 -6.78 -12.17 7.26
C THR A 164 -6.25 -10.79 7.61
N LEU A 165 -5.41 -10.22 6.75
CA LEU A 165 -4.98 -8.83 6.82
C LEU A 165 -5.77 -8.00 5.81
N ALA A 166 -6.31 -6.88 6.24
CA ALA A 166 -6.97 -5.90 5.38
C ALA A 166 -6.42 -4.51 5.66
N GLY A 167 -5.67 -3.97 4.72
CA GLY A 167 -5.14 -2.61 4.80
C GLY A 167 -5.90 -1.68 3.86
N ASN A 168 -6.38 -0.55 4.36
CA ASN A 168 -7.09 0.45 3.59
C ASN A 168 -6.42 1.82 3.78
N ALA A 169 -6.17 2.53 2.69
CA ALA A 169 -5.60 3.87 2.72
C ALA A 169 -6.34 4.81 1.77
N ASN A 170 -6.28 6.12 2.04
CA ASN A 170 -6.73 7.12 1.09
C ASN A 170 -5.71 7.29 -0.05
N ASP A 171 -4.55 7.88 0.22
CA ASP A 171 -3.52 8.13 -0.80
C ASP A 171 -2.25 7.31 -0.59
N GLY A 172 -2.00 6.82 0.62
CA GLY A 172 -0.89 5.92 0.92
C GLY A 172 -1.14 4.49 0.43
N HIS A 173 -0.31 3.56 0.89
CA HIS A 173 -0.45 2.15 0.52
C HIS A 173 -1.55 1.46 1.33
N GLY A 174 -2.41 0.69 0.66
CA GLY A 174 -3.35 -0.16 1.38
C GLY A 174 -2.58 -1.10 2.32
N LEU A 175 -1.60 -1.83 1.79
CA LEU A 175 -0.72 -2.69 2.56
C LEU A 175 0.72 -2.60 2.04
N GLU A 176 1.69 -2.56 2.95
CA GLU A 176 3.11 -2.52 2.63
C GLU A 176 3.87 -3.66 3.30
N VAL A 177 4.74 -4.33 2.56
CA VAL A 177 5.61 -5.42 3.03
C VAL A 177 7.06 -5.00 2.80
N THR A 178 7.78 -4.63 3.86
CA THR A 178 9.17 -4.19 3.77
C THR A 178 10.18 -5.30 4.03
N GLY A 179 9.79 -6.36 4.72
CA GLY A 179 10.65 -7.49 5.07
C GLY A 179 10.10 -8.84 4.64
N PRO A 180 10.80 -9.94 5.00
CA PRO A 180 10.33 -11.28 4.69
C PRO A 180 8.99 -11.61 5.36
N VAL A 181 8.06 -12.19 4.60
CA VAL A 181 6.77 -12.68 5.12
C VAL A 181 6.55 -14.13 4.68
N SER A 182 6.22 -14.99 5.63
CA SER A 182 5.82 -16.37 5.39
C SER A 182 4.36 -16.57 5.78
N SER A 183 3.53 -16.99 4.84
CA SER A 183 2.11 -17.23 5.07
C SER A 183 1.76 -18.69 4.93
N THR A 184 0.99 -19.22 5.88
CA THR A 184 0.50 -20.59 5.92
C THR A 184 -1.01 -20.65 6.19
N GLY A 185 -1.60 -21.83 6.14
CA GLY A 185 -3.03 -22.01 6.34
C GLY A 185 -3.89 -21.24 5.33
N ASN A 186 -5.03 -20.75 5.77
CA ASN A 186 -5.95 -19.92 4.96
C ASN A 186 -5.63 -18.41 5.05
N THR A 187 -4.35 -18.06 4.95
CA THR A 187 -3.93 -16.66 5.06
C THR A 187 -4.30 -15.85 3.81
N THR A 188 -4.94 -14.72 4.02
CA THR A 188 -5.29 -13.75 2.97
C THR A 188 -4.81 -12.36 3.34
N ILE A 189 -4.21 -11.68 2.37
CA ILE A 189 -3.67 -10.33 2.51
C ILE A 189 -4.34 -9.43 1.47
N ASN A 190 -5.08 -8.44 1.93
CA ASN A 190 -5.81 -7.51 1.08
C ASN A 190 -5.33 -6.08 1.33
N GLY A 191 -4.94 -5.39 0.27
CA GLY A 191 -4.59 -3.97 0.34
C GLY A 191 -5.46 -3.16 -0.61
N ASN A 192 -6.05 -2.08 -0.11
CA ASN A 192 -6.92 -1.20 -0.89
C ASN A 192 -6.49 0.26 -0.72
N THR A 193 -6.42 1.00 -1.81
CA THR A 193 -6.26 2.46 -1.78
C THR A 193 -7.19 3.11 -2.80
N VAL A 194 -7.73 4.27 -2.44
CA VAL A 194 -8.59 5.06 -3.33
C VAL A 194 -7.83 6.18 -4.04
N GLY A 195 -6.62 6.50 -3.59
CA GLY A 195 -5.75 7.54 -4.13
C GLY A 195 -4.57 7.00 -4.94
N ASP A 196 -3.42 7.67 -4.79
CA ASP A 196 -2.24 7.45 -5.61
C ASP A 196 -1.29 6.35 -5.10
N GLY A 197 -1.57 5.74 -3.96
CA GLY A 197 -0.80 4.62 -3.43
C GLY A 197 -1.00 3.32 -4.20
N TYR A 198 -0.27 2.28 -3.79
CA TYR A 198 -0.48 0.92 -4.28
C TYR A 198 -1.51 0.20 -3.40
N GLY A 199 -2.33 -0.67 -4.00
CA GLY A 199 -3.15 -1.56 -3.19
C GLY A 199 -2.26 -2.37 -2.24
N VAL A 200 -1.31 -3.13 -2.79
CA VAL A 200 -0.25 -3.81 -2.02
C VAL A 200 1.11 -3.45 -2.60
N HIS A 201 2.05 -3.02 -1.74
CA HIS A 201 3.44 -2.75 -2.06
C HIS A 201 4.33 -3.83 -1.43
N ILE A 202 5.13 -4.54 -2.24
CA ILE A 202 5.99 -5.63 -1.77
C ILE A 202 7.44 -5.32 -2.11
N ASP A 203 8.23 -5.01 -1.08
CA ASP A 203 9.68 -4.79 -1.16
C ASP A 203 10.48 -6.00 -0.68
N GLY A 204 9.94 -6.77 0.25
CA GLY A 204 10.60 -7.93 0.85
C GLY A 204 10.23 -9.27 0.20
N PRO A 205 10.93 -10.35 0.56
CA PRO A 205 10.57 -11.71 0.18
C PRO A 205 9.21 -12.12 0.75
N MET A 206 8.40 -12.81 -0.05
CA MET A 206 7.08 -13.26 0.38
C MET A 206 6.77 -14.68 -0.09
N SER A 207 6.25 -15.51 0.80
CA SER A 207 5.87 -16.87 0.48
C SER A 207 4.52 -17.25 1.07
N GLY A 208 3.74 -18.01 0.29
CA GLY A 208 2.43 -18.52 0.68
C GLY A 208 1.31 -17.49 0.63
N GLY A 209 0.09 -17.98 0.86
CA GLY A 209 -1.11 -17.16 0.98
C GLY A 209 -1.69 -16.65 -0.34
N LEU A 210 -2.79 -15.91 -0.18
CA LEU A 210 -3.47 -15.16 -1.23
C LEU A 210 -3.26 -13.66 -0.98
N VAL A 211 -2.74 -12.95 -1.97
CA VAL A 211 -2.53 -11.49 -1.90
C VAL A 211 -3.38 -10.79 -2.93
N ASN A 212 -4.22 -9.88 -2.51
CA ASN A 212 -5.06 -9.06 -3.37
C ASN A 212 -4.75 -7.58 -3.16
N GLY A 213 -4.48 -6.87 -4.25
CA GLY A 213 -4.24 -5.44 -4.22
C GLY A 213 -5.20 -4.69 -5.12
N ASN A 214 -5.84 -3.64 -4.59
CA ASN A 214 -6.73 -2.77 -5.34
C ASN A 214 -6.29 -1.32 -5.20
N SER A 215 -6.15 -0.62 -6.31
CA SER A 215 -5.84 0.81 -6.33
C SER A 215 -6.71 1.52 -7.37
N ALA A 216 -7.25 2.69 -7.02
CA ALA A 216 -8.00 3.48 -7.97
C ALA A 216 -7.09 4.17 -8.99
N ASN A 217 -6.00 4.77 -8.55
CA ASN A 217 -5.17 5.63 -9.40
C ASN A 217 -3.80 5.03 -9.75
N ASN A 218 -3.36 3.98 -9.05
CA ASN A 218 -2.04 3.37 -9.25
C ASN A 218 -2.15 1.86 -9.48
N HIS A 219 -1.10 1.09 -9.18
CA HIS A 219 -1.08 -0.35 -9.39
C HIS A 219 -1.82 -1.09 -8.26
N GLY A 220 -2.57 -2.14 -8.62
CA GLY A 220 -3.18 -3.02 -7.62
C GLY A 220 -2.11 -3.63 -6.72
N ILE A 221 -1.17 -4.37 -7.32
CA ILE A 221 0.00 -4.90 -6.61
C ILE A 221 1.26 -4.37 -7.31
N TYR A 222 2.22 -3.88 -6.52
CA TYR A 222 3.54 -3.49 -6.97
C TYR A 222 4.60 -4.36 -6.28
N LEU A 223 5.40 -5.08 -7.09
CA LEU A 223 6.53 -5.87 -6.62
C LEU A 223 7.83 -5.18 -7.01
N ASN A 224 8.61 -4.80 -6.00
CA ASN A 224 9.90 -4.16 -6.20
C ASN A 224 10.96 -5.17 -6.67
N ALA A 225 12.12 -4.67 -7.12
CA ALA A 225 13.22 -5.46 -7.65
C ALA A 225 13.76 -6.53 -6.67
N TYR A 226 13.62 -6.30 -5.39
CA TYR A 226 14.10 -7.22 -4.32
C TYR A 226 13.03 -8.20 -3.83
N ALA A 227 11.77 -8.03 -4.26
CA ALA A 227 10.70 -8.93 -3.87
C ALA A 227 10.93 -10.32 -4.47
N ALA A 228 11.22 -11.29 -3.61
CA ALA A 228 11.30 -12.71 -3.98
C ALA A 228 9.99 -13.39 -3.59
N ILE A 229 9.23 -13.90 -4.56
CA ILE A 229 7.90 -14.49 -4.31
C ILE A 229 7.89 -15.99 -4.61
N ASN A 230 7.25 -16.78 -3.74
CA ASN A 230 7.18 -18.22 -3.88
C ASN A 230 5.86 -18.79 -3.33
N ASN A 231 5.30 -19.80 -3.97
CA ASN A 231 4.09 -20.49 -3.51
C ASN A 231 2.93 -19.54 -3.13
N ILE A 232 2.66 -18.55 -3.96
CA ILE A 232 1.75 -17.44 -3.68
C ILE A 232 0.74 -17.26 -4.81
N THR A 233 -0.47 -16.85 -4.46
CA THR A 233 -1.49 -16.41 -5.42
C THR A 233 -1.63 -14.89 -5.34
N LEU A 234 -1.44 -14.20 -6.46
CA LEU A 234 -1.59 -12.76 -6.58
C LEU A 234 -2.86 -12.42 -7.34
N GLY A 235 -3.68 -11.54 -6.79
CA GLY A 235 -4.85 -10.95 -7.43
C GLY A 235 -4.77 -9.43 -7.36
N GLY A 236 -4.94 -8.73 -8.49
CA GLY A 236 -4.84 -7.28 -8.50
C GLY A 236 -5.91 -6.63 -9.35
N ASN A 237 -6.38 -5.45 -8.92
CA ASN A 237 -7.20 -4.56 -9.69
C ASN A 237 -6.64 -3.15 -9.64
N ALA A 238 -6.78 -2.42 -10.74
CA ALA A 238 -6.36 -1.02 -10.81
C ALA A 238 -7.33 -0.24 -11.70
N GLY A 239 -7.66 0.98 -11.29
CA GLY A 239 -8.48 1.88 -12.09
C GLY A 239 -7.66 2.51 -13.22
N LEU A 240 -6.59 3.22 -12.88
CA LEU A 240 -5.72 3.89 -13.84
C LEU A 240 -4.38 3.17 -14.07
N GLY A 241 -3.87 2.47 -13.07
CA GLY A 241 -2.61 1.73 -13.14
C GLY A 241 -2.76 0.34 -13.76
N LYS A 242 -1.92 -0.58 -13.32
CA LYS A 242 -1.95 -1.98 -13.74
C LYS A 242 -2.42 -2.85 -12.58
N PRO A 243 -3.21 -3.89 -12.82
CA PRO A 243 -3.56 -4.84 -11.78
C PRO A 243 -2.32 -5.37 -11.04
N LEU A 244 -1.23 -5.59 -11.78
CA LEU A 244 0.02 -6.08 -11.23
C LEU A 244 1.21 -5.46 -11.96
N MET A 245 2.16 -4.91 -11.22
CA MET A 245 3.40 -4.34 -11.71
C MET A 245 4.59 -5.08 -11.10
N PHE A 246 5.41 -5.70 -11.94
CA PHE A 246 6.64 -6.36 -11.55
C PHE A 246 7.85 -5.53 -11.95
N ILE A 247 8.71 -5.21 -10.99
CA ILE A 247 10.10 -4.82 -11.23
C ILE A 247 11.05 -5.97 -10.83
N ALA A 248 10.52 -6.95 -10.08
CA ALA A 248 11.29 -8.12 -9.64
C ALA A 248 11.93 -8.87 -10.82
N LEU A 249 13.14 -9.37 -10.59
CA LEU A 249 13.88 -10.16 -11.57
C LEU A 249 13.23 -11.55 -11.71
N PRO A 250 13.29 -12.19 -12.89
CA PRO A 250 12.70 -13.52 -13.11
C PRO A 250 13.21 -14.59 -12.15
N GLU A 251 14.46 -14.52 -11.72
CA GLU A 251 15.07 -15.41 -10.72
C GLU A 251 14.43 -15.28 -9.33
N ASN A 252 13.83 -14.15 -9.01
CA ASN A 252 13.11 -13.91 -7.75
C ASN A 252 11.69 -14.51 -7.75
N ILE A 253 11.23 -15.04 -8.87
CA ILE A 253 9.94 -15.72 -8.96
C ILE A 253 10.15 -17.22 -8.71
N GLY A 254 9.74 -17.68 -7.54
CA GLY A 254 9.85 -19.08 -7.11
C GLY A 254 8.90 -20.03 -7.85
N SER A 255 8.62 -21.17 -7.23
CA SER A 255 7.64 -22.14 -7.73
C SER A 255 6.22 -21.80 -7.29
N ASN A 256 5.22 -22.36 -7.97
CA ASN A 256 3.79 -22.27 -7.60
C ASN A 256 3.30 -20.83 -7.42
N VAL A 257 3.81 -19.88 -8.21
CA VAL A 257 3.30 -18.52 -8.25
C VAL A 257 2.19 -18.45 -9.31
N THR A 258 1.02 -17.96 -8.90
CA THR A 258 -0.12 -17.78 -9.80
C THR A 258 -0.58 -16.31 -9.79
N ILE A 259 -1.10 -15.85 -10.93
CA ILE A 259 -1.77 -14.55 -11.06
C ILE A 259 -3.21 -14.80 -11.49
N ASN A 260 -4.16 -14.35 -10.68
CA ASN A 260 -5.60 -14.59 -10.93
C ASN A 260 -5.87 -16.08 -11.23
N GLY A 261 -5.24 -16.97 -10.47
CA GLY A 261 -5.37 -18.42 -10.59
C GLY A 261 -4.64 -19.07 -11.76
N LYS A 262 -3.87 -18.32 -12.56
CA LYS A 262 -3.07 -18.86 -13.67
C LYS A 262 -1.58 -18.89 -13.33
N PRO A 263 -0.87 -20.00 -13.53
CA PRO A 263 0.58 -20.06 -13.32
C PRO A 263 1.33 -18.99 -14.13
N ILE A 264 2.36 -18.40 -13.52
CA ILE A 264 3.26 -17.48 -14.23
C ILE A 264 4.18 -18.29 -15.14
N ASP A 265 4.23 -17.91 -16.43
CA ASP A 265 5.31 -18.32 -17.31
C ASP A 265 6.54 -17.42 -17.05
N LYS A 266 7.55 -17.96 -16.37
CA LYS A 266 8.80 -17.25 -16.06
C LYS A 266 9.53 -16.73 -17.30
N ASN A 267 9.34 -17.39 -18.44
CA ASN A 267 9.97 -16.99 -19.71
C ASN A 267 9.26 -15.77 -20.31
N SER A 268 8.00 -15.53 -19.99
CA SER A 268 7.25 -14.35 -20.43
C SER A 268 7.52 -13.11 -19.56
N VAL A 269 8.07 -13.29 -18.36
CA VAL A 269 8.44 -12.21 -17.42
C VAL A 269 9.78 -11.56 -17.79
N GLY A 270 10.56 -12.17 -18.67
CA GLY A 270 11.96 -11.85 -18.94
C GLY A 270 12.26 -11.10 -20.24
N GLY A 271 11.33 -10.43 -20.89
CA GLY A 271 11.64 -9.54 -22.03
C GLY A 271 12.45 -8.32 -21.56
N ARG A 272 13.76 -8.47 -21.39
CA ARG A 272 14.65 -7.33 -21.14
C ARG A 272 14.69 -6.42 -22.35
N THR A 273 14.01 -5.29 -22.26
CA THR A 273 14.52 -4.04 -22.81
C THR A 273 15.35 -3.38 -21.73
N ASN A 274 16.42 -2.67 -22.07
CA ASN A 274 17.36 -1.99 -21.17
C ASN A 274 16.75 -0.93 -20.22
N SER A 275 15.44 -0.91 -20.05
CA SER A 275 14.68 -0.13 -19.06
C SER A 275 13.84 -1.09 -18.24
N GLY A 276 14.32 -1.47 -17.09
CA GLY A 276 13.94 -2.50 -16.15
C GLY A 276 12.47 -2.62 -15.71
N SER A 277 11.49 -2.60 -16.59
CA SER A 277 10.08 -2.81 -16.22
C SER A 277 9.45 -3.86 -17.09
N THR A 278 9.09 -5.00 -16.54
CA THR A 278 8.31 -6.03 -17.21
C THR A 278 6.85 -5.88 -16.85
N LEU A 279 6.02 -5.68 -17.86
CA LEU A 279 4.58 -5.52 -17.72
C LEU A 279 3.89 -6.85 -18.00
N ILE A 280 3.30 -7.48 -16.99
CA ILE A 280 2.36 -8.57 -17.21
C ILE A 280 0.96 -7.95 -17.27
N SER A 281 0.42 -7.82 -18.46
CA SER A 281 -0.99 -7.47 -18.66
C SER A 281 -1.83 -8.72 -18.51
N THR A 282 -2.43 -8.93 -17.35
CA THR A 282 -3.55 -9.86 -17.24
C THR A 282 -4.81 -9.10 -17.60
N SER A 283 -5.51 -9.51 -18.66
CA SER A 283 -6.84 -8.98 -18.95
C SER A 283 -7.74 -9.19 -17.73
N ALA A 284 -8.17 -8.10 -17.10
CA ALA A 284 -9.16 -8.16 -16.03
C ALA A 284 -10.42 -8.86 -16.52
N PRO A 285 -11.13 -9.62 -15.67
CA PRO A 285 -12.49 -10.06 -16.01
C PRO A 285 -13.32 -8.80 -16.25
N THR A 286 -14.01 -8.75 -17.39
CA THR A 286 -14.84 -7.64 -17.82
C THR A 286 -15.92 -7.38 -16.76
N PRO A 287 -15.95 -6.22 -16.09
CA PRO A 287 -17.07 -5.89 -15.24
C PRO A 287 -18.30 -5.69 -16.12
N THR A 288 -19.33 -6.48 -15.91
CA THR A 288 -20.64 -6.30 -16.52
C THR A 288 -21.26 -5.03 -15.95
N SER A 289 -21.35 -3.98 -16.76
CA SER A 289 -21.91 -2.66 -16.52
C SER A 289 -20.96 -1.60 -15.92
N ALA A 290 -20.22 -0.91 -16.80
CA ALA A 290 -19.66 0.42 -16.51
C ALA A 290 -20.15 1.43 -17.55
N PRO A 291 -20.30 2.72 -17.18
CA PRO A 291 -20.71 3.74 -18.13
C PRO A 291 -19.61 3.96 -19.17
N THR A 292 -20.03 4.03 -20.42
CA THR A 292 -19.23 4.23 -21.60
C THR A 292 -18.47 5.56 -21.60
N SER A 293 -17.17 5.51 -21.27
CA SER A 293 -16.16 6.32 -21.93
C SER A 293 -14.82 5.60 -21.83
N LEU A 294 -14.57 4.75 -22.80
CA LEU A 294 -13.30 4.01 -22.93
C LEU A 294 -12.25 4.91 -23.59
N LEU A 295 -11.26 5.31 -22.80
CA LEU A 295 -9.94 5.58 -23.35
C LEU A 295 -9.17 4.26 -23.31
N THR A 296 -9.01 3.63 -24.46
CA THR A 296 -8.14 2.47 -24.64
C THR A 296 -6.70 2.87 -24.33
N PRO A 297 -5.96 2.18 -23.46
CA PRO A 297 -4.55 2.46 -23.26
C PRO A 297 -3.79 2.13 -24.58
N ILE A 298 -3.08 3.11 -25.10
CA ILE A 298 -2.20 2.92 -26.25
C ILE A 298 -0.99 2.11 -25.77
N LEU A 299 -0.91 0.86 -26.21
CA LEU A 299 0.26 0.02 -25.99
C LEU A 299 1.34 0.44 -27.00
N ILE A 300 2.38 1.10 -26.53
CA ILE A 300 3.49 1.50 -27.39
C ILE A 300 4.51 0.37 -27.42
N SER A 301 4.44 -0.45 -28.45
CA SER A 301 5.49 -1.41 -28.80
C SER A 301 6.00 -1.09 -30.20
N GLY A 302 7.22 -0.55 -30.29
CA GLY A 302 7.94 -0.36 -31.57
C GLY A 302 8.06 1.10 -32.03
N GLU A 303 9.22 1.41 -32.50
CA GLU A 303 9.78 2.74 -32.73
C GLU A 303 9.11 3.66 -33.78
N ASN A 304 8.02 3.28 -34.45
CA ASN A 304 7.52 4.07 -35.59
C ASN A 304 6.02 4.29 -35.69
N THR A 305 5.20 3.96 -34.67
CA THR A 305 3.74 4.00 -34.82
C THR A 305 3.06 5.19 -34.13
N ILE A 306 3.78 6.02 -33.40
CA ILE A 306 3.20 7.13 -32.61
C ILE A 306 2.87 8.35 -33.46
N LEU A 307 3.59 8.57 -34.55
CA LEU A 307 3.46 9.78 -35.36
C LEU A 307 2.20 9.85 -36.23
N GLU A 308 1.64 8.70 -36.61
CA GLU A 308 0.46 8.69 -37.49
C GLU A 308 -0.89 8.91 -36.78
N GLN A 309 -0.96 8.75 -35.47
CA GLN A 309 -2.23 8.90 -34.73
C GLN A 309 -2.45 10.28 -34.11
N ILE A 310 -1.46 11.18 -34.10
CA ILE A 310 -1.57 12.52 -33.51
C ILE A 310 -1.98 13.60 -34.54
N THR A 311 -2.34 13.23 -35.74
CA THR A 311 -2.71 14.18 -36.82
C THR A 311 -4.13 14.77 -36.70
N GLN A 312 -4.93 14.38 -35.70
CA GLN A 312 -6.21 14.99 -35.40
C GLN A 312 -6.12 15.78 -34.08
N PRO A 313 -6.64 17.00 -34.01
CA PRO A 313 -6.70 17.76 -32.76
C PRO A 313 -7.67 17.06 -31.82
N GLN A 314 -7.14 16.29 -30.87
CA GLN A 314 -7.91 15.71 -29.79
C GLN A 314 -7.66 16.50 -28.51
N GLU A 315 -8.72 16.81 -27.76
CA GLU A 315 -8.60 17.35 -26.40
C GLU A 315 -7.87 16.32 -25.53
N ILE A 316 -6.66 16.65 -25.10
CA ILE A 316 -5.91 15.84 -24.16
C ILE A 316 -6.44 16.18 -22.76
N SER A 317 -7.09 15.20 -22.13
CA SER A 317 -7.57 15.35 -20.75
C SER A 317 -6.40 15.51 -19.76
N LYS A 318 -6.69 16.06 -18.58
CA LYS A 318 -5.75 16.20 -17.45
C LYS A 318 -4.92 14.93 -17.20
N HIS A 319 -5.55 13.78 -17.37
CA HIS A 319 -4.96 12.46 -17.20
C HIS A 319 -3.99 12.06 -18.32
N GLY A 320 -4.28 12.43 -19.56
CA GLY A 320 -3.37 12.20 -20.68
C GLY A 320 -2.05 12.97 -20.54
N LEU A 321 -2.12 14.21 -20.03
CA LEU A 321 -0.94 15.03 -19.77
C LEU A 321 -0.07 14.47 -18.62
N LEU A 322 -0.70 13.89 -17.58
CA LEU A 322 0.01 13.27 -16.46
C LEU A 322 0.72 11.97 -16.88
N MET A 323 0.12 11.21 -17.78
CA MET A 323 0.73 10.00 -18.35
C MET A 323 1.93 10.32 -19.25
N MET A 324 1.88 11.42 -20.01
CA MET A 324 3.03 11.92 -20.78
C MET A 324 4.20 12.33 -19.87
N LYS A 325 3.94 12.85 -18.67
CA LYS A 325 4.95 13.20 -17.68
C LYS A 325 5.73 12.00 -17.14
N ARG A 326 5.14 10.83 -17.12
CA ARG A 326 5.74 9.60 -16.55
C ARG A 326 6.54 8.77 -17.56
N ASN A 327 6.17 8.81 -18.82
CA ASN A 327 6.85 8.03 -19.83
C ASN A 327 7.88 8.93 -20.54
N GLN A 328 9.15 8.67 -20.31
CA GLN A 328 10.28 9.23 -21.05
C GLN A 328 10.14 8.91 -22.55
N ILE A 329 9.20 9.55 -23.21
CA ILE A 329 9.06 9.44 -24.64
C ILE A 329 9.54 10.75 -25.21
N LEU A 330 10.75 10.80 -25.67
CA LEU A 330 11.21 11.77 -26.66
C LEU A 330 12.74 11.68 -26.86
N SER A 331 13.25 10.47 -27.10
CA SER A 331 14.66 10.34 -27.55
C SER A 331 14.85 10.47 -29.07
N SER A 332 13.80 10.82 -29.85
CA SER A 332 13.92 10.84 -31.30
C SER A 332 12.94 11.74 -32.05
N LEU A 333 12.61 12.92 -31.55
CA LEU A 333 11.75 13.85 -32.28
C LEU A 333 12.55 15.03 -32.82
N ASP A 334 12.69 15.07 -34.14
CA ASP A 334 13.19 16.22 -34.89
C ASP A 334 12.21 17.43 -34.73
N GLU A 335 12.71 18.61 -34.40
CA GLU A 335 11.95 19.81 -34.02
C GLU A 335 10.93 20.29 -35.06
N GLN A 336 10.90 19.70 -36.26
CA GLN A 336 10.10 20.17 -37.38
C GLN A 336 8.72 19.51 -37.56
N ILE A 337 8.33 18.52 -36.76
CA ILE A 337 7.19 17.62 -37.11
C ILE A 337 6.02 17.70 -36.10
N LEU A 338 6.09 18.44 -35.00
CA LEU A 338 4.99 18.50 -34.05
C LEU A 338 3.99 19.63 -34.39
N PRO A 339 2.69 19.32 -34.62
CA PRO A 339 1.66 20.32 -34.65
C PRO A 339 1.50 21.01 -33.28
N PRO A 340 1.09 22.27 -33.22
CA PRO A 340 0.94 22.97 -31.96
C PRO A 340 -0.12 22.30 -31.08
N LEU A 341 0.29 21.96 -29.86
CA LEU A 341 -0.60 21.40 -28.83
C LEU A 341 -1.55 22.51 -28.36
N VAL A 342 -2.85 22.33 -28.52
CA VAL A 342 -3.86 23.25 -27.99
C VAL A 342 -4.22 22.79 -26.58
N VAL A 343 -3.77 23.53 -25.57
CA VAL A 343 -4.08 23.28 -24.16
C VAL A 343 -5.25 24.18 -23.75
N THR A 344 -6.32 23.62 -23.18
CA THR A 344 -7.47 24.37 -22.70
C THR A 344 -7.15 25.23 -21.46
N GLU A 345 -7.97 26.23 -21.15
CA GLU A 345 -7.69 27.14 -20.00
C GLU A 345 -7.64 26.44 -18.65
N SER A 346 -8.39 25.35 -18.49
CA SER A 346 -8.37 24.52 -17.26
C SER A 346 -7.09 23.71 -17.05
N GLU A 347 -6.27 23.57 -18.09
CA GLU A 347 -5.04 22.77 -18.08
C GLU A 347 -3.77 23.62 -17.99
N ARG A 348 -3.90 24.96 -18.02
CA ARG A 348 -2.76 25.88 -17.99
C ARG A 348 -1.93 25.78 -16.71
N ASP A 349 -2.56 25.55 -15.57
CA ASP A 349 -1.86 25.45 -14.28
C ASP A 349 -0.98 24.20 -14.20
N ILE A 350 -1.40 23.12 -14.89
CA ILE A 350 -0.61 21.89 -14.97
C ILE A 350 0.53 22.05 -15.96
N ALA A 351 0.29 22.69 -17.10
CA ALA A 351 1.32 22.90 -18.12
C ALA A 351 2.45 23.81 -17.60
N ALA A 352 2.13 24.79 -16.73
CA ALA A 352 3.11 25.70 -16.14
C ALA A 352 4.15 25.00 -15.23
N ASN A 353 3.85 23.83 -14.71
CA ASN A 353 4.72 23.05 -13.80
C ASN A 353 5.41 21.86 -14.48
N ILE A 354 5.24 21.67 -15.79
CA ILE A 354 5.89 20.58 -16.53
C ILE A 354 7.28 21.02 -16.98
N SER A 355 8.32 20.36 -16.45
CA SER A 355 9.68 20.44 -16.97
C SER A 355 9.89 19.33 -18.01
N VAL A 356 10.03 19.69 -19.27
CA VAL A 356 10.36 18.74 -20.33
C VAL A 356 11.89 18.64 -20.40
N VAL A 357 12.42 17.47 -20.11
CA VAL A 357 13.85 17.15 -20.28
C VAL A 357 14.01 16.49 -21.64
N VAL A 358 14.68 17.14 -22.56
CA VAL A 358 15.02 16.59 -23.87
C VAL A 358 16.51 16.19 -23.82
N CYS A 359 16.81 14.93 -24.04
CA CYS A 359 18.17 14.45 -24.25
C CYS A 359 18.50 14.63 -25.74
N ILE A 360 19.39 15.54 -26.06
CA ILE A 360 19.93 15.70 -27.42
C ILE A 360 21.24 14.92 -27.47
N PRO A 361 21.38 13.89 -28.33
CA PRO A 361 22.65 13.24 -28.51
C PRO A 361 23.58 14.18 -29.28
N GLU A 362 24.63 14.70 -28.62
CA GLU A 362 25.73 15.35 -29.33
C GLU A 362 26.60 14.27 -29.98
N GLY A 363 26.58 14.24 -31.33
CA GLY A 363 27.62 13.73 -32.23
C GLY A 363 28.14 12.31 -31.98
N GLU A 364 28.24 11.53 -33.02
CA GLU A 364 28.82 10.18 -33.07
C GLU A 364 30.13 10.03 -32.25
N THR A 365 30.03 9.65 -30.99
CA THR A 365 31.12 8.99 -30.27
C THR A 365 30.55 7.86 -29.43
N THR A 366 31.08 6.67 -29.64
CA THR A 366 30.70 5.38 -29.08
C THR A 366 31.10 5.23 -27.62
N GLU A 367 30.77 6.13 -26.74
CA GLU A 367 30.90 5.94 -25.28
C GLU A 367 29.64 6.41 -24.56
N SER A 368 29.04 5.47 -23.83
CA SER A 368 27.89 5.69 -22.98
C SER A 368 28.24 6.59 -21.77
N GLY A 369 28.19 7.89 -21.98
CA GLY A 369 28.23 8.87 -20.92
C GLY A 369 26.82 9.12 -20.35
N PRO A 370 26.70 9.59 -19.09
CA PRO A 370 25.40 10.00 -18.54
C PRO A 370 24.85 11.16 -19.37
N CYS A 371 23.56 11.12 -19.67
CA CYS A 371 22.85 12.20 -20.35
C CYS A 371 23.03 13.51 -19.57
N ASP A 372 23.65 14.52 -20.19
CA ASP A 372 23.61 15.88 -19.66
C ASP A 372 22.18 16.42 -19.74
N THR A 373 21.57 16.62 -18.58
CA THR A 373 20.22 17.17 -18.47
C THR A 373 20.25 18.67 -18.69
N HIS A 374 20.00 19.13 -19.90
CA HIS A 374 19.69 20.53 -20.15
C HIS A 374 18.22 20.80 -19.82
N ILE A 375 17.97 21.57 -18.76
CA ILE A 375 16.65 22.12 -18.46
C ILE A 375 16.36 23.20 -19.51
N LEU A 376 15.68 22.85 -20.57
CA LEU A 376 15.10 23.82 -21.49
C LEU A 376 14.00 24.57 -20.77
N GLY A 377 14.32 25.76 -20.31
CA GLY A 377 13.57 26.74 -19.55
C GLY A 377 12.05 26.63 -19.44
N LYS A 378 11.49 27.33 -18.47
CA LYS A 378 10.04 27.40 -18.21
C LYS A 378 9.24 27.53 -19.49
N TRP A 379 8.38 26.60 -19.76
CA TRP A 379 7.43 26.63 -20.87
C TRP A 379 6.62 27.92 -20.81
N LYS A 380 6.76 28.78 -21.81
CA LYS A 380 5.83 29.90 -22.00
C LYS A 380 4.57 29.32 -22.64
N PRO A 381 3.37 29.67 -22.14
CA PRO A 381 2.13 29.19 -22.75
C PRO A 381 2.10 29.56 -24.22
N LEU A 382 1.83 28.62 -25.10
CA LEU A 382 1.75 28.77 -26.55
C LEU A 382 0.74 29.80 -27.05
N THR A 383 -0.12 30.30 -26.17
CA THR A 383 -1.11 31.35 -26.49
C THR A 383 -0.51 32.72 -26.76
N GLN A 384 0.78 32.98 -26.49
CA GLN A 384 1.41 34.27 -26.84
C GLN A 384 2.00 34.30 -28.26
N THR A 385 2.22 33.18 -28.90
CA THR A 385 2.79 33.11 -30.25
C THR A 385 1.72 33.19 -31.38
N ALA A 386 0.46 32.90 -31.06
CA ALA A 386 -0.64 32.99 -32.05
C ALA A 386 -1.19 34.39 -32.30
N LYS A 387 -0.71 35.42 -31.59
CA LYS A 387 -1.15 36.85 -31.78
C LYS A 387 -0.20 37.69 -32.63
N GLN A 388 0.81 37.10 -33.26
CA GLN A 388 1.72 37.83 -34.14
C GLN A 388 1.77 37.23 -35.56
N LYS A 389 0.60 37.00 -36.16
CA LYS A 389 0.45 36.96 -37.62
C LYS A 389 -0.91 37.49 -38.02
#